data_e282a5aa2978168e304c562ea6b37001
#
_entry.id   e282a5aa2978168e304c562ea6b37001
#
_cell.length_a   1.000
_cell.length_b   1.000
_cell.length_c   1.000
_cell.angle_alpha   90.00
_cell.angle_beta   90.00
_cell.angle_gamma   90.00
#
_symmetry.space_group_name_H-M   'P 1'
#
loop_
_entity.id
_entity.type
_entity.pdbx_description
1 polymer ?
#
loop_
_entity_poly.entity_id
_entity_poly.type
_entity_poly.pdbx_seq_one_letter_code
_entity_poly.pdbx_strand_id
1 'polypeptide(L)'
;GIRQILPKKGSYEICTKNGNFHAKTCILATGGKSAKYTGSDGSGFLYLGPLSHHVIDLVPALTGLQAKPPFPKNLAGIRAEAGVKLFVENTQIASDFGEVQMTAEGISGIPVFQVSRFAAKALAKGKKVRAEVDFFPEYDSLKELEDYLTGRMNRMRDRTIREALEGLLADKLIDTALKDSGLSPKKQAGDCTKQEVRTLAKYLKQFICEIMSTRKFEQSQATAGGVSTQEIYDQTMESKLCPGLFFAGEVIDIDGMCGGYNLQWAWSSGYVAGTSAAKKARQSESGKGQK
;
A
#
# COMPACT_ATOMS: atom_id res chain seq x y z
N GLY A 1 26.58 1.62 15.47
CA GLY A 1 26.03 1.58 14.10
C GLY A 1 27.13 1.30 13.08
N ILE A 2 26.76 0.72 11.95
CA ILE A 2 27.64 0.52 10.80
C ILE A 2 27.97 1.87 10.18
N ARG A 3 29.20 2.05 9.73
CA ARG A 3 29.65 3.22 8.95
C ARG A 3 29.82 2.89 7.47
N GLN A 4 30.38 1.70 7.19
CA GLN A 4 30.69 1.31 5.82
C GLN A 4 30.79 -0.22 5.72
N ILE A 5 30.47 -0.76 4.54
CA ILE A 5 30.70 -2.16 4.17
C ILE A 5 31.67 -2.14 2.99
N LEU A 6 32.85 -2.73 3.15
CA LEU A 6 33.92 -2.72 2.17
C LEU A 6 34.15 -4.15 1.64
N PRO A 7 33.92 -4.40 0.35
CA PRO A 7 34.35 -5.66 -0.25
C PRO A 7 35.88 -5.73 -0.30
N LYS A 8 36.41 -6.88 0.07
CA LYS A 8 37.83 -7.23 -0.03
C LYS A 8 37.96 -8.49 -0.88
N LYS A 9 39.18 -8.86 -1.24
CA LYS A 9 39.40 -10.10 -2.00
C LYS A 9 38.93 -11.34 -1.22
N GLY A 10 37.71 -11.82 -1.53
CA GLY A 10 37.11 -13.01 -0.91
C GLY A 10 36.58 -12.81 0.52
N SER A 11 36.35 -11.58 0.95
CA SER A 11 35.82 -11.25 2.28
C SER A 11 35.18 -9.87 2.30
N TYR A 12 34.60 -9.51 3.43
CA TYR A 12 34.02 -8.18 3.71
C TYR A 12 34.61 -7.61 5.00
N GLU A 13 34.88 -6.33 5.00
CA GLU A 13 35.18 -5.54 6.18
C GLU A 13 34.02 -4.63 6.50
N ILE A 14 33.44 -4.80 7.69
CA ILE A 14 32.32 -4.02 8.19
C ILE A 14 32.87 -3.02 9.22
N CYS A 15 32.94 -1.74 8.82
CA CYS A 15 33.42 -0.67 9.68
C CYS A 15 32.32 -0.17 10.59
N THR A 16 32.55 -0.14 11.89
CA THR A 16 31.61 0.37 12.89
C THR A 16 32.25 1.41 13.81
N LYS A 17 31.44 2.01 14.69
CA LYS A 17 31.96 2.93 15.72
C LYS A 17 32.87 2.21 16.76
N ASN A 18 32.67 0.89 16.93
CA ASN A 18 33.34 0.09 17.98
C ASN A 18 34.46 -0.80 17.42
N GLY A 19 34.90 -0.58 16.19
CA GLY A 19 35.90 -1.36 15.51
C GLY A 19 35.44 -1.97 14.20
N ASN A 20 36.33 -2.65 13.51
CA ASN A 20 36.07 -3.29 12.23
C ASN A 20 35.92 -4.81 12.40
N PHE A 21 34.98 -5.37 11.68
CA PHE A 21 34.70 -6.79 11.65
C PHE A 21 35.03 -7.34 10.27
N HIS A 22 35.63 -8.53 10.21
CA HIS A 22 35.96 -9.22 8.97
C HIS A 22 35.13 -10.49 8.83
N ALA A 23 34.54 -10.70 7.67
CA ALA A 23 33.71 -11.86 7.39
C ALA A 23 33.88 -12.33 5.95
N LYS A 24 33.76 -13.65 5.68
CA LYS A 24 33.81 -14.21 4.34
C LYS A 24 32.55 -13.88 3.52
N THR A 25 31.44 -13.79 4.21
CA THR A 25 30.14 -13.43 3.62
C THR A 25 29.46 -12.36 4.48
N CYS A 26 28.61 -11.56 3.86
CA CYS A 26 27.82 -10.54 4.52
C CYS A 26 26.35 -10.68 4.11
N ILE A 27 25.43 -10.60 5.07
CA ILE A 27 23.98 -10.58 4.79
C ILE A 27 23.44 -9.22 5.20
N LEU A 28 22.87 -8.49 4.25
CA LEU A 28 22.16 -7.24 4.51
C LEU A 28 20.68 -7.53 4.70
N ALA A 29 20.20 -7.42 5.95
CA ALA A 29 18.84 -7.70 6.37
C ALA A 29 18.29 -6.54 7.23
N THR A 30 18.51 -5.31 6.77
CA THR A 30 18.23 -4.06 7.51
C THR A 30 16.79 -3.61 7.45
N GLY A 31 15.93 -4.33 6.72
CA GLY A 31 14.57 -3.92 6.48
C GLY A 31 14.44 -2.73 5.53
N GLY A 32 13.25 -2.18 5.45
CA GLY A 32 12.93 -1.01 4.63
C GLY A 32 13.03 0.30 5.40
N LYS A 33 12.00 1.15 5.27
CA LYS A 33 11.91 2.48 5.90
C LYS A 33 10.65 2.65 6.75
N SER A 34 9.72 1.71 6.65
CA SER A 34 8.50 1.66 7.45
C SER A 34 8.77 1.12 8.85
N ALA A 35 7.91 1.43 9.80
CA ALA A 35 8.01 0.96 11.18
C ALA A 35 9.38 1.27 11.85
N LYS A 36 9.85 2.50 11.73
CA LYS A 36 11.14 2.98 12.24
C LYS A 36 11.42 2.60 13.69
N TYR A 37 10.40 2.46 14.52
CA TYR A 37 10.52 2.04 15.92
C TYR A 37 11.06 0.60 16.10
N THR A 38 11.01 -0.23 15.04
CA THR A 38 11.62 -1.56 15.03
C THR A 38 13.09 -1.57 14.62
N GLY A 39 13.65 -0.41 14.27
CA GLY A 39 15.01 -0.26 13.75
C GLY A 39 15.10 -0.16 12.21
N SER A 40 13.98 -0.27 11.51
CA SER A 40 13.87 -0.16 10.05
C SER A 40 13.77 1.30 9.63
N ASP A 41 14.89 2.03 9.65
CA ASP A 41 14.95 3.47 9.41
C ASP A 41 15.43 3.86 7.99
N GLY A 42 15.70 2.87 7.15
CA GLY A 42 16.23 3.06 5.80
C GLY A 42 17.74 3.28 5.74
N SER A 43 18.46 3.27 6.87
CA SER A 43 19.91 3.48 6.88
C SER A 43 20.68 2.39 6.12
N GLY A 44 20.12 1.19 6.00
CA GLY A 44 20.72 0.09 5.24
C GLY A 44 20.97 0.42 3.77
N PHE A 45 20.14 1.22 3.16
CA PHE A 45 20.26 1.63 1.76
C PHE A 45 21.48 2.53 1.51
N LEU A 46 21.98 3.21 2.53
CA LEU A 46 23.17 4.08 2.42
C LEU A 46 24.45 3.28 2.11
N TYR A 47 24.49 1.99 2.43
CA TYR A 47 25.65 1.12 2.19
C TYR A 47 25.71 0.55 0.76
N LEU A 48 24.64 0.71 -0.03
CA LEU A 48 24.48 0.03 -1.32
C LEU A 48 25.12 0.79 -2.49
N GLY A 49 25.14 2.11 -2.44
CA GLY A 49 25.78 2.94 -3.48
C GLY A 49 27.25 2.56 -3.71
N PRO A 50 28.10 2.49 -2.66
CA PRO A 50 29.49 2.03 -2.78
C PRO A 50 29.66 0.60 -3.28
N LEU A 51 28.59 -0.22 -3.17
CA LEU A 51 28.53 -1.60 -3.65
C LEU A 51 27.94 -1.72 -5.06
N SER A 52 27.70 -0.56 -5.73
CA SER A 52 27.14 -0.45 -7.09
C SER A 52 25.76 -1.06 -7.28
N HIS A 53 25.00 -1.23 -6.20
CA HIS A 53 23.62 -1.72 -6.27
C HIS A 53 22.65 -0.59 -6.58
N HIS A 54 21.71 -0.88 -7.49
CA HIS A 54 20.61 0.00 -7.81
C HIS A 54 19.49 -0.17 -6.77
N VAL A 55 19.10 0.94 -6.16
CA VAL A 55 17.97 1.00 -5.24
C VAL A 55 16.79 1.64 -5.97
N ILE A 56 15.73 0.86 -6.12
CA ILE A 56 14.45 1.34 -6.63
C ILE A 56 13.86 2.32 -5.61
N ASP A 57 13.30 3.43 -6.07
CA ASP A 57 12.76 4.50 -5.24
C ASP A 57 11.83 3.98 -4.15
N LEU A 58 12.12 4.37 -2.91
CA LEU A 58 11.36 3.94 -1.75
C LEU A 58 10.10 4.78 -1.59
N VAL A 59 8.95 4.11 -1.50
CA VAL A 59 7.67 4.74 -1.22
C VAL A 59 6.92 3.97 -0.12
N PRO A 60 6.04 4.64 0.66
CA PRO A 60 5.19 3.97 1.63
C PRO A 60 4.23 2.98 0.94
N ALA A 61 4.08 1.79 1.50
CA ALA A 61 3.13 0.78 1.06
C ALA A 61 2.26 0.28 2.22
N LEU A 62 1.12 -0.29 1.91
CA LEU A 62 0.11 -0.73 2.88
C LEU A 62 -0.24 0.41 3.87
N THR A 63 -0.74 1.49 3.33
CA THR A 63 -0.99 2.74 4.06
C THR A 63 -2.25 3.45 3.57
N GLY A 64 -2.76 4.40 4.35
CA GLY A 64 -3.90 5.22 3.95
C GLY A 64 -3.55 6.23 2.86
N LEU A 65 -4.57 6.66 2.13
CA LEU A 65 -4.49 7.67 1.06
C LEU A 65 -5.08 8.98 1.56
N GLN A 66 -4.39 10.09 1.31
CA GLN A 66 -4.83 11.43 1.65
C GLN A 66 -5.49 12.08 0.43
N ALA A 67 -6.74 12.47 0.59
CA ALA A 67 -7.51 13.13 -0.45
C ALA A 67 -7.19 14.63 -0.53
N LYS A 68 -7.28 15.18 -1.74
CA LYS A 68 -7.18 16.61 -1.99
C LYS A 68 -8.42 17.32 -1.44
N PRO A 69 -8.28 18.46 -0.76
CA PRO A 69 -9.44 19.28 -0.36
C PRO A 69 -10.20 19.86 -1.58
N PRO A 70 -11.54 20.03 -1.45
CA PRO A 70 -12.37 19.70 -0.29
C PRO A 70 -12.66 18.19 -0.18
N PHE A 71 -12.48 17.62 1.01
CA PHE A 71 -12.86 16.26 1.33
C PHE A 71 -13.84 16.28 2.52
N PRO A 72 -14.94 15.49 2.51
CA PRO A 72 -15.98 15.54 3.54
C PRO A 72 -15.48 15.06 4.91
N LYS A 73 -15.02 15.98 5.75
CA LYS A 73 -14.46 15.67 7.10
C LYS A 73 -15.47 15.00 8.04
N ASN A 74 -16.77 15.26 7.83
CA ASN A 74 -17.86 14.64 8.61
C ASN A 74 -17.94 13.13 8.39
N LEU A 75 -17.39 12.59 7.29
CA LEU A 75 -17.32 11.14 7.05
C LEU A 75 -16.30 10.43 7.97
N ALA A 76 -15.44 11.18 8.65
CA ALA A 76 -14.43 10.58 9.53
C ALA A 76 -15.04 9.62 10.56
N GLY A 77 -14.43 8.42 10.64
CA GLY A 77 -14.85 7.35 11.53
C GLY A 77 -15.86 6.37 10.92
N ILE A 78 -16.40 6.64 9.73
CA ILE A 78 -17.26 5.68 9.03
C ILE A 78 -16.40 4.51 8.56
N ARG A 79 -16.95 3.31 8.71
CA ARG A 79 -16.49 2.07 8.12
C ARG A 79 -17.61 1.50 7.27
N ALA A 80 -17.30 1.07 6.08
CA ALA A 80 -18.24 0.44 5.16
C ALA A 80 -17.53 -0.64 4.35
N GLU A 81 -18.20 -1.75 4.10
CA GLU A 81 -17.78 -2.67 3.05
C GLU A 81 -17.97 -1.99 1.70
N ALA A 82 -16.89 -1.85 0.95
CA ALA A 82 -16.88 -1.09 -0.28
C ALA A 82 -15.80 -1.59 -1.24
N GLY A 83 -16.05 -1.38 -2.53
CA GLY A 83 -15.03 -1.53 -3.56
C GLY A 83 -14.16 -0.28 -3.64
N VAL A 84 -12.87 -0.46 -3.87
CA VAL A 84 -11.93 0.64 -4.15
C VAL A 84 -11.28 0.40 -5.50
N LYS A 85 -11.39 1.37 -6.40
CA LYS A 85 -10.69 1.38 -7.70
C LYS A 85 -9.71 2.53 -7.72
N LEU A 86 -8.46 2.24 -8.06
CA LEU A 86 -7.39 3.25 -8.18
C LEU A 86 -7.11 3.55 -9.64
N PHE A 87 -7.12 4.82 -9.97
CA PHE A 87 -6.80 5.33 -11.30
C PHE A 87 -5.53 6.18 -11.24
N VAL A 88 -4.64 5.96 -12.19
CA VAL A 88 -3.49 6.81 -12.46
C VAL A 88 -3.72 7.46 -13.81
N GLU A 89 -3.74 8.78 -13.85
CA GLU A 89 -4.31 9.56 -14.94
C GLU A 89 -5.77 9.13 -15.16
N ASN A 90 -6.10 8.52 -16.26
CA ASN A 90 -7.45 8.00 -16.54
C ASN A 90 -7.50 6.47 -16.63
N THR A 91 -6.41 5.77 -16.29
CA THR A 91 -6.31 4.31 -16.41
C THR A 91 -6.49 3.68 -15.03
N GLN A 92 -7.42 2.73 -14.91
CA GLN A 92 -7.54 1.90 -13.71
C GLN A 92 -6.31 0.99 -13.60
N ILE A 93 -5.57 1.10 -12.50
CA ILE A 93 -4.32 0.36 -12.26
C ILE A 93 -4.53 -0.79 -11.27
N ALA A 94 -5.41 -0.59 -10.29
CA ALA A 94 -5.67 -1.58 -9.25
C ALA A 94 -7.09 -1.45 -8.72
N SER A 95 -7.59 -2.51 -8.11
CA SER A 95 -8.83 -2.50 -7.34
C SER A 95 -8.78 -3.56 -6.26
N ASP A 96 -9.53 -3.34 -5.19
CA ASP A 96 -9.75 -4.31 -4.13
C ASP A 96 -11.09 -4.04 -3.45
N PHE A 97 -11.53 -4.97 -2.61
CA PHE A 97 -12.82 -4.94 -1.92
C PHE A 97 -12.63 -5.31 -0.44
N GLY A 98 -13.43 -4.69 0.43
CA GLY A 98 -13.51 -4.99 1.87
C GLY A 98 -13.86 -3.76 2.70
N GLU A 99 -13.53 -3.78 4.00
CA GLU A 99 -13.83 -2.66 4.90
C GLU A 99 -12.95 -1.44 4.57
N VAL A 100 -13.59 -0.40 4.04
CA VAL A 100 -13.00 0.93 3.83
C VAL A 100 -13.31 1.80 5.04
N GLN A 101 -12.31 2.49 5.54
CA GLN A 101 -12.43 3.47 6.60
C GLN A 101 -12.28 4.88 6.05
N MET A 102 -13.31 5.70 6.24
CA MET A 102 -13.25 7.14 5.97
C MET A 102 -12.51 7.84 7.11
N THR A 103 -11.55 8.69 6.79
CA THR A 103 -10.80 9.50 7.75
C THR A 103 -11.07 10.98 7.53
N ALA A 104 -10.60 11.85 8.41
CA ALA A 104 -10.76 13.30 8.24
C ALA A 104 -10.02 13.86 7.01
N GLU A 105 -9.05 13.12 6.48
CA GLU A 105 -8.15 13.57 5.41
C GLU A 105 -8.17 12.66 4.18
N GLY A 106 -9.01 11.63 4.16
CA GLY A 106 -9.07 10.70 3.04
C GLY A 106 -9.58 9.32 3.42
N ILE A 107 -9.01 8.28 2.86
CA ILE A 107 -9.48 6.91 2.99
C ILE A 107 -8.38 5.97 3.51
N SER A 108 -8.81 4.90 4.19
CA SER A 108 -7.95 3.88 4.82
C SER A 108 -8.69 2.52 4.80
N GLY A 109 -8.11 1.51 5.42
CA GLY A 109 -8.65 0.14 5.44
C GLY A 109 -7.90 -0.78 4.49
N ILE A 110 -8.16 -2.08 4.60
CA ILE A 110 -7.40 -3.10 3.85
C ILE A 110 -7.45 -2.88 2.34
N PRO A 111 -8.60 -2.62 1.69
CA PRO A 111 -8.64 -2.39 0.25
C PRO A 111 -7.81 -1.18 -0.20
N VAL A 112 -7.81 -0.13 0.64
CA VAL A 112 -7.00 1.07 0.38
C VAL A 112 -5.51 0.76 0.52
N PHE A 113 -5.12 -0.06 1.51
CA PHE A 113 -3.73 -0.48 1.71
C PHE A 113 -3.22 -1.26 0.49
N GLN A 114 -4.02 -2.17 -0.04
CA GLN A 114 -3.66 -2.97 -1.21
C GLN A 114 -3.33 -2.14 -2.45
N VAL A 115 -4.09 -1.06 -2.66
CA VAL A 115 -3.88 -0.19 -3.83
C VAL A 115 -2.86 0.93 -3.57
N SER A 116 -2.49 1.18 -2.30
CA SER A 116 -1.70 2.35 -1.89
C SER A 116 -0.31 2.43 -2.52
N ARG A 117 0.38 1.30 -2.74
CA ARG A 117 1.71 1.28 -3.36
C ARG A 117 1.70 1.81 -4.80
N PHE A 118 0.63 1.52 -5.53
CA PHE A 118 0.48 2.04 -6.90
C PHE A 118 0.25 3.55 -6.89
N ALA A 119 -0.55 4.02 -5.92
CA ALA A 119 -0.75 5.46 -5.71
C ALA A 119 0.57 6.14 -5.34
N ALA A 120 1.33 5.59 -4.39
CA ALA A 120 2.61 6.14 -3.96
C ALA A 120 3.63 6.24 -5.09
N LYS A 121 3.81 5.14 -5.87
CA LYS A 121 4.71 5.11 -7.04
C LYS A 121 4.29 6.10 -8.14
N ALA A 122 3.00 6.30 -8.35
CA ALA A 122 2.48 7.25 -9.33
C ALA A 122 2.68 8.72 -8.89
N LEU A 123 2.34 9.01 -7.62
CA LEU A 123 2.53 10.35 -7.04
C LEU A 123 3.99 10.77 -6.99
N ALA A 124 4.91 9.86 -6.67
CA ALA A 124 6.35 10.12 -6.70
C ALA A 124 6.85 10.53 -8.10
N LYS A 125 6.15 10.09 -9.17
CA LYS A 125 6.40 10.47 -10.56
C LYS A 125 5.59 11.68 -11.03
N GLY A 126 4.92 12.39 -10.12
CA GLY A 126 4.11 13.58 -10.42
C GLY A 126 2.81 13.30 -11.19
N LYS A 127 2.36 12.04 -11.26
CA LYS A 127 1.12 11.67 -11.95
C LYS A 127 -0.10 11.98 -11.11
N LYS A 128 -1.23 12.27 -11.75
CA LYS A 128 -2.51 12.43 -11.08
C LYS A 128 -3.05 11.06 -10.64
N VAL A 129 -3.53 10.99 -9.42
CA VAL A 129 -4.07 9.79 -8.82
C VAL A 129 -5.46 10.05 -8.28
N ARG A 130 -6.40 9.15 -8.58
CA ARG A 130 -7.77 9.19 -8.12
C ARG A 130 -8.17 7.81 -7.60
N ALA A 131 -8.86 7.78 -6.46
CA ALA A 131 -9.57 6.61 -5.98
C ALA A 131 -11.07 6.80 -6.16
N GLU A 132 -11.78 5.76 -6.56
CA GLU A 132 -13.23 5.69 -6.57
C GLU A 132 -13.66 4.65 -5.55
N VAL A 133 -14.54 5.05 -4.63
CA VAL A 133 -15.13 4.15 -3.63
C VAL A 133 -16.55 3.81 -4.04
N ASP A 134 -16.84 2.53 -4.11
CA ASP A 134 -18.14 1.97 -4.43
C ASP A 134 -18.77 1.42 -3.14
N PHE A 135 -19.77 2.11 -2.59
CA PHE A 135 -20.46 1.71 -1.37
C PHE A 135 -21.54 0.63 -1.58
N PHE A 136 -21.77 0.22 -2.83
CA PHE A 136 -22.72 -0.81 -3.19
C PHE A 136 -22.12 -1.80 -4.20
N PRO A 137 -21.03 -2.48 -3.82
CA PRO A 137 -20.30 -3.37 -4.72
C PRO A 137 -21.10 -4.60 -5.16
N GLU A 138 -22.17 -4.94 -4.44
CA GLU A 138 -23.09 -6.04 -4.76
C GLU A 138 -23.92 -5.81 -6.03
N TYR A 139 -24.01 -4.57 -6.51
CA TYR A 139 -24.64 -4.23 -7.78
C TYR A 139 -23.57 -4.03 -8.84
N ASP A 140 -23.58 -4.84 -9.89
CA ASP A 140 -22.56 -4.82 -10.96
C ASP A 140 -22.56 -3.52 -11.77
N SER A 141 -23.71 -2.86 -11.84
CA SER A 141 -23.86 -1.65 -12.64
C SER A 141 -24.56 -0.50 -11.90
N LEU A 142 -24.29 0.73 -12.35
CA LEU A 142 -25.03 1.91 -11.88
C LEU A 142 -26.53 1.76 -12.10
N LYS A 143 -26.93 1.09 -13.20
CA LYS A 143 -28.36 0.90 -13.53
C LYS A 143 -29.05 -0.01 -12.53
N GLU A 144 -28.42 -1.08 -12.10
CA GLU A 144 -28.96 -1.98 -11.07
C GLU A 144 -29.16 -1.26 -9.73
N LEU A 145 -28.17 -0.48 -9.29
CA LEU A 145 -28.31 0.33 -8.07
C LEU A 145 -29.42 1.39 -8.22
N GLU A 146 -29.53 2.03 -9.40
CA GLU A 146 -30.59 2.99 -9.70
C GLU A 146 -31.97 2.34 -9.62
N ASP A 147 -32.14 1.14 -10.17
CA ASP A 147 -33.38 0.38 -10.12
C ASP A 147 -33.73 -0.06 -8.70
N TYR A 148 -32.74 -0.55 -7.94
CA TYR A 148 -32.92 -0.87 -6.53
C TYR A 148 -33.38 0.34 -5.70
N LEU A 149 -32.69 1.47 -5.81
CA LEU A 149 -33.04 2.70 -5.09
C LEU A 149 -34.39 3.23 -5.51
N THR A 150 -34.72 3.20 -6.79
CA THR A 150 -36.06 3.59 -7.30
C THR A 150 -37.15 2.71 -6.68
N GLY A 151 -36.96 1.40 -6.66
CA GLY A 151 -37.89 0.47 -6.03
C GLY A 151 -38.06 0.72 -4.52
N ARG A 152 -36.96 1.05 -3.84
CA ARG A 152 -36.97 1.38 -2.41
C ARG A 152 -37.72 2.70 -2.14
N MET A 153 -37.45 3.76 -2.90
CA MET A 153 -38.16 5.06 -2.80
C MET A 153 -39.66 4.87 -3.00
N ASN A 154 -40.08 4.08 -3.99
CA ASN A 154 -41.48 3.77 -4.23
C ASN A 154 -42.17 3.02 -3.09
N ARG A 155 -41.47 2.04 -2.46
CA ARG A 155 -41.99 1.31 -1.31
C ARG A 155 -42.12 2.18 -0.05
N MET A 156 -41.25 3.18 0.09
CA MET A 156 -41.18 4.07 1.25
C MET A 156 -41.68 5.51 0.89
N ARG A 157 -42.58 5.61 -0.09
CA ARG A 157 -42.99 6.87 -0.71
C ARG A 157 -43.46 7.94 0.27
N ASP A 158 -44.10 7.53 1.40
CA ASP A 158 -44.60 8.40 2.43
C ASP A 158 -43.61 8.77 3.54
N ARG A 159 -42.36 8.30 3.37
CA ARG A 159 -41.20 8.65 4.22
C ARG A 159 -40.32 9.67 3.52
N THR A 160 -39.50 10.37 4.28
CA THR A 160 -38.46 11.21 3.69
C THR A 160 -37.38 10.36 2.99
N ILE A 161 -36.68 10.95 2.02
CA ILE A 161 -35.58 10.28 1.33
C ILE A 161 -34.48 9.85 2.30
N ARG A 162 -34.24 10.63 3.38
CA ARG A 162 -33.30 10.27 4.42
C ARG A 162 -33.72 9.00 5.14
N GLU A 163 -34.97 8.93 5.61
CA GLU A 163 -35.53 7.74 6.26
C GLU A 163 -35.55 6.53 5.31
N ALA A 164 -35.79 6.76 4.01
CA ALA A 164 -35.74 5.69 3.02
C ALA A 164 -34.32 5.08 2.85
N LEU A 165 -33.27 5.80 3.19
CA LEU A 165 -31.89 5.33 3.12
C LEU A 165 -31.38 4.74 4.45
N GLU A 166 -32.10 4.92 5.57
CA GLU A 166 -31.73 4.33 6.86
C GLU A 166 -31.68 2.80 6.77
N GLY A 167 -30.67 2.23 7.44
CA GLY A 167 -30.40 0.80 7.41
C GLY A 167 -29.64 0.31 6.18
N LEU A 168 -29.43 1.17 5.14
CA LEU A 168 -28.53 0.85 4.02
C LEU A 168 -27.12 1.38 4.25
N LEU A 169 -27.01 2.56 4.83
CA LEU A 169 -25.76 3.31 4.98
C LEU A 169 -25.68 3.92 6.37
N ALA A 170 -24.47 4.24 6.82
CA ALA A 170 -24.27 5.01 8.03
C ALA A 170 -24.86 6.45 7.88
N ASP A 171 -25.47 6.99 8.92
CA ASP A 171 -26.17 8.28 8.92
C ASP A 171 -25.33 9.42 8.31
N LYS A 172 -24.08 9.56 8.71
CA LYS A 172 -23.17 10.58 8.17
C LYS A 172 -22.96 10.45 6.66
N LEU A 173 -22.96 9.21 6.15
CA LEU A 173 -22.82 8.96 4.71
C LEU A 173 -24.11 9.31 3.98
N ILE A 174 -25.27 8.98 4.56
CA ILE A 174 -26.57 9.39 4.02
C ILE A 174 -26.65 10.93 3.89
N ASP A 175 -26.37 11.63 4.99
CA ASP A 175 -26.45 13.09 5.03
C ASP A 175 -25.48 13.75 4.02
N THR A 176 -24.28 13.19 3.89
CA THR A 176 -23.29 13.70 2.93
C THR A 176 -23.70 13.40 1.49
N ALA A 177 -24.16 12.18 1.21
CA ALA A 177 -24.62 11.78 -0.12
C ALA A 177 -25.82 12.62 -0.60
N LEU A 178 -26.79 12.86 0.27
CA LEU A 178 -27.93 13.73 -0.05
C LEU A 178 -27.49 15.17 -0.33
N LYS A 179 -26.66 15.74 0.55
CA LYS A 179 -26.13 17.09 0.39
C LYS A 179 -25.38 17.25 -0.92
N ASP A 180 -24.42 16.36 -1.20
CA ASP A 180 -23.55 16.47 -2.37
C ASP A 180 -24.28 16.11 -3.67
N SER A 181 -25.40 15.36 -3.57
CA SER A 181 -26.33 15.12 -4.69
C SER A 181 -27.36 16.24 -4.88
N GLY A 182 -27.35 17.29 -4.04
CA GLY A 182 -28.30 18.41 -4.11
C GLY A 182 -29.70 18.05 -3.66
N LEU A 183 -29.87 17.01 -2.85
CA LEU A 183 -31.15 16.51 -2.40
C LEU A 183 -31.48 16.97 -0.98
N SER A 184 -32.71 17.49 -0.77
CA SER A 184 -33.17 17.80 0.57
C SER A 184 -33.47 16.53 1.35
N PRO A 185 -32.88 16.32 2.56
CA PRO A 185 -33.17 15.15 3.38
C PRO A 185 -34.63 15.03 3.79
N LYS A 186 -35.39 16.14 3.76
CA LYS A 186 -36.81 16.22 4.11
C LYS A 186 -37.74 15.96 2.92
N LYS A 187 -37.23 15.81 1.70
CA LYS A 187 -38.04 15.50 0.52
C LYS A 187 -38.68 14.12 0.68
N GLN A 188 -39.97 14.01 0.27
CA GLN A 188 -40.65 12.71 0.26
C GLN A 188 -39.99 11.79 -0.76
N ALA A 189 -39.81 10.53 -0.39
CA ALA A 189 -39.16 9.52 -1.24
C ALA A 189 -39.96 9.27 -2.52
N GLY A 190 -41.30 9.32 -2.44
CA GLY A 190 -42.19 9.18 -3.58
C GLY A 190 -42.14 10.34 -4.59
N ASP A 191 -41.60 11.49 -4.20
CA ASP A 191 -41.47 12.68 -5.06
C ASP A 191 -40.08 12.75 -5.73
N CYS A 192 -39.20 11.76 -5.49
CA CYS A 192 -37.90 11.72 -6.13
C CYS A 192 -38.02 11.43 -7.61
N THR A 193 -37.47 12.29 -8.41
CA THR A 193 -37.38 12.08 -9.87
C THR A 193 -36.34 11.00 -10.19
N LYS A 194 -36.49 10.38 -11.36
CA LYS A 194 -35.49 9.41 -11.85
C LYS A 194 -34.08 10.00 -11.92
N GLN A 195 -33.96 11.29 -12.29
CA GLN A 195 -32.67 11.96 -12.39
C GLN A 195 -32.05 12.17 -11.02
N GLU A 196 -32.81 12.46 -9.99
CA GLU A 196 -32.31 12.61 -8.61
C GLU A 196 -31.85 11.27 -8.05
N VAL A 197 -32.61 10.19 -8.25
CA VAL A 197 -32.21 8.84 -7.84
C VAL A 197 -30.92 8.42 -8.56
N ARG A 198 -30.81 8.71 -9.87
CA ARG A 198 -29.61 8.44 -10.64
C ARG A 198 -28.40 9.21 -10.13
N THR A 199 -28.56 10.49 -9.77
CA THR A 199 -27.47 11.31 -9.22
C THR A 199 -26.99 10.75 -7.89
N LEU A 200 -27.93 10.37 -7.01
CA LEU A 200 -27.61 9.72 -5.74
C LEU A 200 -26.91 8.37 -5.96
N ALA A 201 -27.46 7.52 -6.83
CA ALA A 201 -26.87 6.23 -7.17
C ALA A 201 -25.43 6.39 -7.69
N LYS A 202 -25.21 7.38 -8.57
CA LYS A 202 -23.87 7.68 -9.09
C LYS A 202 -22.90 8.10 -7.98
N TYR A 203 -23.33 8.97 -7.07
CA TYR A 203 -22.51 9.38 -5.93
C TYR A 203 -22.10 8.18 -5.07
N LEU A 204 -23.05 7.30 -4.78
CA LEU A 204 -22.82 6.12 -3.94
C LEU A 204 -21.98 5.03 -4.63
N LYS A 205 -22.11 4.91 -5.95
CA LYS A 205 -21.38 3.93 -6.76
C LYS A 205 -19.98 4.41 -7.16
N GLN A 206 -19.76 5.72 -7.19
CA GLN A 206 -18.54 6.37 -7.67
C GLN A 206 -18.16 7.56 -6.78
N PHE A 207 -17.96 7.32 -5.49
CA PHE A 207 -17.46 8.36 -4.60
C PHE A 207 -16.00 8.66 -4.93
N ILE A 208 -15.74 9.84 -5.49
CA ILE A 208 -14.44 10.22 -6.02
C ILE A 208 -13.57 10.85 -4.93
N CYS A 209 -12.35 10.32 -4.79
CA CYS A 209 -11.28 10.87 -3.97
C CYS A 209 -10.10 11.22 -4.87
N GLU A 210 -9.87 12.50 -5.14
CA GLU A 210 -8.61 12.96 -5.74
C GLU A 210 -7.49 12.81 -4.71
N ILE A 211 -6.47 12.00 -5.01
CA ILE A 211 -5.42 11.67 -4.05
C ILE A 211 -4.25 12.63 -4.22
N MET A 212 -3.84 13.30 -3.13
CA MET A 212 -2.70 14.21 -3.11
C MET A 212 -1.43 13.58 -2.55
N SER A 213 -1.56 12.64 -1.63
CA SER A 213 -0.43 11.94 -1.00
C SER A 213 -0.87 10.63 -0.36
N THR A 214 0.10 9.81 0.02
CA THR A 214 -0.10 8.71 0.97
C THR A 214 0.24 9.18 2.39
N ARG A 215 -0.11 8.40 3.41
CA ARG A 215 0.49 8.57 4.74
C ARG A 215 2.01 8.32 4.65
N LYS A 216 2.76 8.89 5.59
CA LYS A 216 4.22 8.79 5.64
C LYS A 216 4.67 7.38 6.06
N PHE A 217 5.98 7.11 5.92
CA PHE A 217 6.59 5.84 6.31
C PHE A 217 6.31 5.44 7.78
N GLU A 218 6.20 6.40 8.68
CA GLU A 218 5.88 6.15 10.10
C GLU A 218 4.49 5.56 10.31
N GLN A 219 3.61 5.71 9.32
CA GLN A 219 2.22 5.24 9.34
C GLN A 219 1.95 4.18 8.26
N SER A 220 2.99 3.69 7.59
CA SER A 220 2.88 2.60 6.63
C SER A 220 3.32 1.27 7.26
N GLN A 221 2.72 0.17 6.79
CA GLN A 221 3.07 -1.16 7.27
C GLN A 221 4.27 -1.75 6.53
N ALA A 222 4.51 -1.31 5.30
CA ALA A 222 5.59 -1.80 4.46
C ALA A 222 6.21 -0.69 3.61
N THR A 223 7.40 -0.98 3.09
CA THR A 223 8.14 -0.16 2.13
C THR A 223 8.07 -0.84 0.77
N ALA A 224 7.64 -0.14 -0.26
CA ALA A 224 7.83 -0.55 -1.65
C ALA A 224 9.08 0.13 -2.20
N GLY A 225 9.81 -0.57 -3.07
CA GLY A 225 11.16 -0.20 -3.48
C GLY A 225 12.22 -0.93 -2.67
N GLY A 226 13.48 -0.75 -3.00
CA GLY A 226 14.61 -1.46 -2.38
C GLY A 226 15.64 -1.90 -3.41
N VAL A 227 16.52 -2.84 -3.04
CA VAL A 227 17.52 -3.41 -3.94
C VAL A 227 16.84 -4.08 -5.12
N SER A 228 17.26 -3.73 -6.33
CA SER A 228 16.71 -4.32 -7.55
C SER A 228 16.83 -5.85 -7.54
N THR A 229 15.71 -6.53 -7.73
CA THR A 229 15.66 -7.99 -7.84
C THR A 229 16.47 -8.54 -9.02
N GLN A 230 16.71 -7.73 -10.05
CA GLN A 230 17.54 -8.09 -11.21
C GLN A 230 19.01 -8.31 -10.84
N GLU A 231 19.45 -7.72 -9.73
CA GLU A 231 20.83 -7.79 -9.24
C GLU A 231 21.05 -8.88 -8.18
N ILE A 232 20.04 -9.70 -7.93
CA ILE A 232 20.05 -10.76 -6.91
C ILE A 232 19.77 -12.10 -7.60
N TYR A 233 20.50 -13.15 -7.18
CA TYR A 233 20.17 -14.53 -7.55
C TYR A 233 19.00 -15.01 -6.68
N ASP A 234 17.88 -15.33 -7.30
CA ASP A 234 16.63 -15.74 -6.64
C ASP A 234 16.74 -17.03 -5.82
N GLN A 235 17.60 -17.96 -6.24
CA GLN A 235 17.81 -19.24 -5.56
C GLN A 235 18.72 -19.16 -4.32
N THR A 236 19.53 -18.10 -4.20
CA THR A 236 20.53 -17.97 -3.12
C THR A 236 20.41 -16.68 -2.34
N MET A 237 19.66 -15.69 -2.84
CA MET A 237 19.64 -14.32 -2.33
C MET A 237 21.01 -13.62 -2.40
N GLU A 238 21.96 -14.15 -3.16
CA GLU A 238 23.29 -13.56 -3.33
C GLU A 238 23.27 -12.43 -4.37
N SER A 239 24.05 -11.39 -4.13
CA SER A 239 24.33 -10.33 -5.09
C SER A 239 25.03 -10.88 -6.34
N LYS A 240 24.53 -10.47 -7.52
CA LYS A 240 25.22 -10.71 -8.80
C LYS A 240 26.44 -9.79 -9.01
N LEU A 241 26.49 -8.67 -8.28
CA LEU A 241 27.52 -7.64 -8.42
C LEU A 241 28.67 -7.83 -7.40
N CYS A 242 28.34 -8.25 -6.19
CA CYS A 242 29.28 -8.38 -5.08
C CYS A 242 29.24 -9.82 -4.53
N PRO A 243 30.10 -10.74 -5.05
CA PRO A 243 30.13 -12.13 -4.58
C PRO A 243 30.35 -12.23 -3.08
N GLY A 244 29.50 -12.99 -2.38
CA GLY A 244 29.51 -13.14 -0.92
C GLY A 244 28.67 -12.15 -0.15
N LEU A 245 28.04 -11.17 -0.82
CA LEU A 245 26.99 -10.32 -0.27
C LEU A 245 25.63 -10.97 -0.54
N PHE A 246 24.80 -11.03 0.48
CA PHE A 246 23.43 -11.58 0.41
C PHE A 246 22.44 -10.55 0.91
N PHE A 247 21.19 -10.67 0.46
CA PHE A 247 20.11 -9.82 0.89
C PHE A 247 18.96 -10.64 1.48
N ALA A 248 18.24 -10.08 2.45
CA ALA A 248 17.07 -10.72 3.04
C ALA A 248 16.03 -9.71 3.51
N GLY A 249 14.77 -10.07 3.34
CA GLY A 249 13.63 -9.27 3.81
C GLY A 249 13.35 -8.04 2.97
N GLU A 250 12.80 -7.02 3.62
CA GLU A 250 12.24 -5.83 3.00
C GLU A 250 13.30 -4.87 2.39
N VAL A 251 14.56 -5.12 2.59
CA VAL A 251 15.64 -4.38 1.89
C VAL A 251 15.62 -4.62 0.38
N ILE A 252 15.04 -5.74 -0.07
CA ILE A 252 14.86 -6.11 -1.47
C ILE A 252 13.56 -5.46 -1.99
N ASP A 253 13.53 -5.01 -3.26
CA ASP A 253 12.32 -4.46 -3.90
C ASP A 253 11.25 -5.56 -4.10
N ILE A 254 10.71 -6.03 -2.99
CA ILE A 254 9.58 -6.97 -2.93
C ILE A 254 8.66 -6.51 -1.80
N ASP A 255 7.44 -6.09 -2.16
CA ASP A 255 6.38 -5.76 -1.24
C ASP A 255 5.13 -6.60 -1.53
N GLY A 256 4.67 -7.32 -0.52
CA GLY A 256 3.50 -8.21 -0.58
C GLY A 256 2.22 -7.50 -0.15
N MET A 257 1.10 -8.17 -0.40
CA MET A 257 -0.23 -7.74 0.05
C MET A 257 -0.33 -7.73 1.59
N CYS A 258 -1.37 -7.08 2.10
CA CYS A 258 -1.77 -7.19 3.50
C CYS A 258 -2.14 -8.65 3.83
N GLY A 259 -1.81 -9.13 5.06
CA GLY A 259 -2.12 -10.51 5.46
C GLY A 259 -0.90 -11.39 5.76
N GLY A 260 0.26 -10.80 6.12
CA GLY A 260 1.44 -11.54 6.58
C GLY A 260 2.45 -11.90 5.49
N TYR A 261 2.18 -11.59 4.23
CA TYR A 261 3.08 -11.91 3.11
C TYR A 261 4.46 -11.28 3.23
N ASN A 262 4.57 -10.04 3.74
CA ASN A 262 5.85 -9.37 3.96
C ASN A 262 6.70 -10.06 5.04
N LEU A 263 6.07 -10.55 6.11
CA LEU A 263 6.74 -11.34 7.14
C LEU A 263 7.19 -12.70 6.59
N GLN A 264 6.32 -13.37 5.84
CA GLN A 264 6.67 -14.64 5.20
C GLN A 264 7.84 -14.48 4.22
N TRP A 265 7.85 -13.40 3.45
CA TRP A 265 8.99 -13.05 2.60
C TRP A 265 10.27 -12.85 3.39
N ALA A 266 10.21 -12.10 4.49
CA ALA A 266 11.38 -11.86 5.33
C ALA A 266 11.96 -13.16 5.91
N TRP A 267 11.12 -14.07 6.38
CA TRP A 267 11.55 -15.37 6.89
C TRP A 267 12.13 -16.27 5.80
N SER A 268 11.44 -16.38 4.67
CA SER A 268 11.86 -17.25 3.57
C SER A 268 13.16 -16.78 2.95
N SER A 269 13.29 -15.50 2.62
CA SER A 269 14.52 -14.91 2.09
C SER A 269 15.67 -14.96 3.10
N GLY A 270 15.37 -14.75 4.38
CA GLY A 270 16.35 -14.87 5.46
C GLY A 270 16.91 -16.28 5.60
N TYR A 271 16.05 -17.30 5.52
CA TYR A 271 16.47 -18.71 5.52
C TYR A 271 17.37 -19.04 4.32
N VAL A 272 16.95 -18.64 3.13
CA VAL A 272 17.70 -18.89 1.89
C VAL A 272 19.05 -18.17 1.91
N ALA A 273 19.08 -16.88 2.27
CA ALA A 273 20.30 -16.09 2.37
C ALA A 273 21.26 -16.67 3.41
N GLY A 274 20.76 -17.02 4.60
CA GLY A 274 21.56 -17.58 5.69
C GLY A 274 22.20 -18.93 5.31
N THR A 275 21.40 -19.83 4.76
CA THR A 275 21.88 -21.15 4.30
C THR A 275 22.93 -21.02 3.19
N SER A 276 22.67 -20.16 2.21
CA SER A 276 23.56 -19.91 1.07
C SER A 276 24.88 -19.27 1.49
N ALA A 277 24.82 -18.27 2.37
CA ALA A 277 25.99 -17.59 2.90
C ALA A 277 26.89 -18.55 3.71
N ALA A 278 26.28 -19.38 4.56
CA ALA A 278 27.03 -20.40 5.34
C ALA A 278 27.71 -21.44 4.43
N LYS A 279 27.00 -21.92 3.39
CA LYS A 279 27.58 -22.86 2.40
C LYS A 279 28.75 -22.23 1.67
N LYS A 280 28.65 -21.00 1.21
CA LYS A 280 29.70 -20.27 0.52
C LYS A 280 30.93 -20.02 1.43
N ALA A 281 30.69 -19.63 2.68
CA ALA A 281 31.78 -19.43 3.65
C ALA A 281 32.62 -20.70 3.90
N ARG A 282 31.97 -21.87 3.98
CA ARG A 282 32.65 -23.17 4.12
C ARG A 282 33.46 -23.55 2.89
N GLN A 283 32.94 -23.36 1.69
CA GLN A 283 33.64 -23.65 0.44
C GLN A 283 34.97 -22.88 0.31
N SER A 284 34.99 -21.63 0.80
CA SER A 284 36.21 -20.82 0.80
C SER A 284 37.29 -21.29 1.81
N GLU A 285 36.98 -22.21 2.73
CA GLU A 285 37.94 -22.84 3.64
C GLU A 285 38.60 -24.06 2.99
N SER A 286 37.79 -24.91 2.35
CA SER A 286 38.31 -26.13 1.71
C SER A 286 39.26 -25.86 0.54
N GLY A 287 39.12 -24.72 -0.16
CA GLY A 287 40.04 -24.34 -1.24
C GLY A 287 41.39 -23.77 -0.80
N LYS A 288 41.60 -23.51 0.50
CA LYS A 288 42.89 -23.04 1.05
C LYS A 288 43.79 -24.18 1.60
N GLY A 289 43.21 -25.38 1.73
CA GLY A 289 43.97 -26.56 2.25
C GLY A 289 44.65 -27.41 1.17
N GLN A 290 44.57 -27.00 -0.11
CA GLN A 290 45.14 -27.75 -1.23
C GLN A 290 46.21 -26.97 -2.02
N LYS A 291 46.92 -26.05 -1.38
CA LYS A 291 48.10 -25.39 -1.99
C LYS A 291 49.31 -25.59 -1.11
#